data_f698313193637ae7c96eb56221f67096
#
_entry.id   f698313193637ae7c96eb56221f67096
#
_cell.length_a   1.000
_cell.length_b   1.000
_cell.length_c   1.000
_cell.angle_alpha   90.00
_cell.angle_beta   90.00
_cell.angle_gamma   90.00
#
_symmetry.space_group_name_H-M   'P 1'
#
loop_
_entity.id
_entity.type
_entity.pdbx_description
1 polymer ?
#
loop_
_entity_poly.entity_id
_entity_poly.type
_entity_poly.pdbx_seq_one_letter_code
_entity_poly.pdbx_strand_id
1 'polypeptide(L)'
;MNLLFFLTPKQDVLFIYEDFTLRQTLEKWSNQRFATIPVLKRNGEYLGTMTEGDILWGIKSIHGLDIDASEDIPIASFPRRRDYKAVPVTTDMHASLNAAVDQNFVPVVDDRNVFIGIVRRTAILQQVAKDYESPKGNVIPENAKSKARKEAAFV
;
A
#
# COMPACT_ATOMS: atom_id res chain seq x y z
N MET A 1 -15.17 -5.40 -11.75
CA MET A 1 -15.30 -6.21 -10.50
C MET A 1 -15.11 -5.30 -9.29
N ASN A 2 -15.98 -5.42 -8.31
CA ASN A 2 -15.96 -4.54 -7.14
C ASN A 2 -14.71 -4.81 -6.27
N LEU A 3 -14.02 -3.74 -5.91
CA LEU A 3 -12.81 -3.75 -5.08
C LEU A 3 -13.04 -4.41 -3.70
N LEU A 4 -14.25 -4.33 -3.17
CA LEU A 4 -14.62 -4.91 -1.86
C LEU A 4 -14.40 -6.41 -1.75
N PHE A 5 -14.46 -7.16 -2.85
CA PHE A 5 -14.18 -8.61 -2.82
C PHE A 5 -12.74 -8.95 -2.43
N PHE A 6 -11.84 -7.97 -2.54
CA PHE A 6 -10.40 -8.12 -2.28
C PHE A 6 -9.95 -7.33 -1.07
N LEU A 7 -10.88 -6.69 -0.38
CA LEU A 7 -10.59 -5.83 0.75
C LEU A 7 -10.08 -6.63 1.95
N THR A 8 -8.90 -6.24 2.47
CA THR A 8 -8.52 -6.56 3.83
C THR A 8 -9.11 -5.47 4.73
N PRO A 9 -10.07 -5.79 5.60
CA PRO A 9 -10.76 -4.77 6.39
C PRO A 9 -9.84 -4.11 7.41
N LYS A 10 -10.17 -2.90 7.82
CA LYS A 10 -9.40 -2.09 8.78
C LYS A 10 -8.98 -2.86 10.02
N GLN A 11 -9.85 -3.69 10.59
CA GLN A 11 -9.58 -4.49 11.79
C GLN A 11 -8.41 -5.48 11.62
N ASP A 12 -8.10 -5.87 10.37
CA ASP A 12 -7.02 -6.81 10.03
C ASP A 12 -5.79 -6.10 9.46
N VAL A 13 -5.79 -4.77 9.45
CA VAL A 13 -4.70 -3.94 8.93
C VAL A 13 -3.93 -3.29 10.07
N LEU A 14 -2.61 -3.39 10.03
CA LEU A 14 -1.76 -2.61 10.90
C LEU A 14 -1.75 -1.15 10.43
N PHE A 15 -2.12 -0.23 11.29
CA PHE A 15 -2.07 1.21 11.07
C PHE A 15 -1.67 1.95 12.34
N ILE A 16 -1.28 3.22 12.21
CA ILE A 16 -1.00 4.11 13.33
C ILE A 16 -1.87 5.35 13.25
N TYR A 17 -2.05 6.00 14.40
CA TYR A 17 -2.63 7.33 14.45
C TYR A 17 -1.57 8.42 14.36
N GLU A 18 -1.92 9.56 13.77
CA GLU A 18 -1.01 10.70 13.60
C GLU A 18 -0.46 11.25 14.92
N ASP A 19 -1.19 11.06 16.02
CA ASP A 19 -0.84 11.53 17.36
C ASP A 19 0.02 10.53 18.16
N PHE A 20 0.44 9.43 17.53
CA PHE A 20 1.35 8.47 18.17
C PHE A 20 2.72 9.09 18.41
N THR A 21 3.40 8.60 19.46
CA THR A 21 4.84 8.81 19.63
C THR A 21 5.64 7.81 18.81
N LEU A 22 6.93 8.07 18.64
CA LEU A 22 7.84 7.12 18.02
C LEU A 22 7.80 5.76 18.73
N ARG A 23 7.82 5.75 20.07
CA ARG A 23 7.75 4.51 20.85
C ARG A 23 6.48 3.73 20.57
N GLN A 24 5.31 4.35 20.63
CA GLN A 24 4.03 3.70 20.33
C GLN A 24 4.01 3.13 18.91
N THR A 25 4.58 3.86 17.94
CA THR A 25 4.70 3.42 16.56
C THR A 25 5.59 2.19 16.44
N LEU A 26 6.76 2.20 17.07
CA LEU A 26 7.70 1.07 17.03
C LEU A 26 7.16 -0.16 17.73
N GLU A 27 6.51 -0.01 18.88
CA GLU A 27 5.88 -1.12 19.61
C GLU A 27 4.78 -1.77 18.78
N LYS A 28 3.92 -0.98 18.15
CA LYS A 28 2.86 -1.50 17.30
C LYS A 28 3.39 -2.18 16.06
N TRP A 29 4.43 -1.62 15.45
CA TRP A 29 5.04 -2.15 14.22
C TRP A 29 5.90 -3.39 14.45
N SER A 30 6.50 -3.53 15.63
CA SER A 30 7.36 -4.67 15.96
C SER A 30 6.63 -6.02 15.95
N ASN A 31 5.32 -6.00 16.19
CA ASN A 31 4.49 -7.21 16.19
C ASN A 31 4.23 -7.77 14.78
N GLN A 32 4.25 -6.90 13.78
CA GLN A 32 4.02 -7.28 12.38
C GLN A 32 4.90 -6.41 11.47
N ARG A 33 5.85 -7.03 10.80
CA ARG A 33 6.84 -6.34 9.95
C ARG A 33 6.29 -6.10 8.54
N PHE A 34 5.63 -4.97 8.37
CA PHE A 34 5.24 -4.46 7.04
C PHE A 34 6.15 -3.31 6.63
N ALA A 35 6.48 -3.21 5.35
CA ALA A 35 7.32 -2.12 4.83
C ALA A 35 6.64 -0.75 4.88
N THR A 36 5.33 -0.73 4.80
CA THR A 36 4.51 0.49 4.76
C THR A 36 3.19 0.25 5.49
N ILE A 37 2.78 1.22 6.30
CA ILE A 37 1.51 1.17 7.04
C ILE A 37 0.71 2.46 6.88
N PRO A 38 -0.64 2.39 6.93
CA PRO A 38 -1.49 3.57 6.91
C PRO A 38 -1.34 4.44 8.18
N VAL A 39 -1.49 5.74 7.99
CA VAL A 39 -1.58 6.76 9.06
C VAL A 39 -2.97 7.38 9.03
N LEU A 40 -3.65 7.36 10.16
CA LEU A 40 -5.02 7.83 10.32
C LEU A 40 -5.15 8.93 11.36
N LYS A 41 -6.19 9.74 11.24
CA LYS A 41 -6.70 10.56 12.36
C LYS A 41 -7.53 9.71 13.32
N ARG A 42 -7.72 10.19 14.55
CA ARG A 42 -8.54 9.51 15.56
C ARG A 42 -10.00 9.34 15.14
N ASN A 43 -10.52 10.20 14.29
CA ASN A 43 -11.85 10.05 13.71
C ASN A 43 -11.94 9.01 12.57
N GLY A 44 -10.82 8.33 12.24
CA GLY A 44 -10.73 7.33 11.19
C GLY A 44 -10.38 7.86 9.80
N GLU A 45 -10.26 9.16 9.63
CA GLU A 45 -9.88 9.75 8.34
C GLU A 45 -8.48 9.31 7.92
N TYR A 46 -8.35 8.91 6.65
CA TYR A 46 -7.07 8.53 6.06
C TYR A 46 -6.20 9.76 5.78
N LEU A 47 -4.95 9.73 6.24
CA LEU A 47 -3.99 10.80 6.02
C LEU A 47 -2.91 10.46 4.99
N GLY A 48 -2.42 9.24 5.04
CA GLY A 48 -1.30 8.82 4.20
C GLY A 48 -0.67 7.54 4.70
N THR A 49 0.60 7.36 4.41
CA THR A 49 1.36 6.16 4.75
C THR A 49 2.72 6.49 5.31
N MET A 50 3.21 5.63 6.20
CA MET A 50 4.56 5.69 6.74
C MET A 50 5.32 4.43 6.39
N THR A 51 6.56 4.58 5.93
CA THR A 51 7.46 3.48 5.58
C THR A 51 8.48 3.23 6.68
N GLU A 52 9.08 2.03 6.68
CA GLU A 52 10.26 1.75 7.50
C GLU A 52 11.40 2.75 7.22
N GLY A 53 11.55 3.16 5.95
CA GLY A 53 12.52 4.18 5.54
C GLY A 53 12.24 5.55 6.16
N ASP A 54 10.97 5.96 6.27
CA ASP A 54 10.61 7.23 6.92
C ASP A 54 11.04 7.23 8.40
N ILE A 55 10.84 6.11 9.09
CA ILE A 55 11.30 5.94 10.48
C ILE A 55 12.82 5.99 10.56
N LEU A 56 13.51 5.21 9.72
CA LEU A 56 14.99 5.15 9.72
C LEU A 56 15.61 6.53 9.49
N TRP A 57 15.16 7.24 8.46
CA TRP A 57 15.69 8.56 8.12
C TRP A 57 15.27 9.64 9.11
N GLY A 58 14.08 9.51 9.69
CA GLY A 58 13.63 10.37 10.78
C GLY A 58 14.53 10.24 12.01
N ILE A 59 14.84 9.01 12.42
CA ILE A 59 15.78 8.74 13.52
C ILE A 59 17.16 9.31 13.22
N LYS A 60 17.67 9.09 12.01
CA LYS A 60 18.99 9.60 11.59
C LYS A 60 19.07 11.13 11.65
N SER A 61 17.98 11.83 11.37
CA SER A 61 17.92 13.30 11.41
C SER A 61 17.90 13.87 12.82
N ILE A 62 17.56 13.06 13.83
CA ILE A 62 17.50 13.44 15.24
C ILE A 62 18.83 13.03 15.91
N HIS A 63 19.75 14.00 16.03
CA HIS A 63 21.04 13.76 16.66
C HIS A 63 20.87 13.37 18.14
N GLY A 64 21.50 12.24 18.53
CA GLY A 64 21.51 11.77 19.90
C GLY A 64 20.20 11.13 20.37
N LEU A 65 19.41 10.57 19.43
CA LEU A 65 18.20 9.84 19.79
C LEU A 65 18.55 8.68 20.74
N ASP A 66 18.11 8.77 21.95
CA ASP A 66 18.04 7.68 22.90
C ASP A 66 16.69 6.96 22.74
N ILE A 67 16.69 5.63 22.81
CA ILE A 67 15.47 4.82 22.77
C ILE A 67 14.51 5.24 23.91
N ASP A 68 15.05 5.60 25.07
CA ASP A 68 14.28 6.07 26.21
C ASP A 68 13.59 7.42 25.93
N ALA A 69 14.16 8.26 25.07
CA ALA A 69 13.55 9.52 24.64
C ALA A 69 12.45 9.34 23.60
N SER A 70 12.27 8.15 23.05
CA SER A 70 11.28 7.88 21.98
C SER A 70 9.82 8.09 22.42
N GLU A 71 9.55 8.10 23.73
CA GLU A 71 8.23 8.42 24.29
C GLU A 71 7.80 9.87 24.07
N ASP A 72 8.77 10.78 23.99
CA ASP A 72 8.53 12.23 23.88
C ASP A 72 8.59 12.73 22.43
N ILE A 73 8.90 11.84 21.48
CA ILE A 73 9.05 12.20 20.07
C ILE A 73 7.74 11.91 19.33
N PRO A 74 7.00 12.94 18.87
CA PRO A 74 5.79 12.73 18.10
C PRO A 74 6.12 12.16 16.72
N ILE A 75 5.40 11.11 16.30
CA ILE A 75 5.57 10.53 14.97
C ILE A 75 5.23 11.52 13.85
N ALA A 76 4.38 12.49 14.12
CA ALA A 76 4.05 13.56 13.19
C ALA A 76 5.26 14.45 12.83
N SER A 77 6.32 14.47 13.66
CA SER A 77 7.57 15.18 13.35
C SER A 77 8.42 14.49 12.28
N PHE A 78 8.12 13.24 11.96
CA PHE A 78 8.85 12.48 10.95
C PHE A 78 8.30 12.79 9.56
N PRO A 79 9.14 13.27 8.61
CA PRO A 79 8.71 13.49 7.24
C PRO A 79 8.29 12.18 6.59
N ARG A 80 7.09 12.13 6.04
CA ARG A 80 6.67 11.04 5.15
C ARG A 80 7.08 11.38 3.72
N ARG A 81 7.88 10.52 3.12
CA ARG A 81 8.41 10.75 1.77
C ARG A 81 7.31 10.73 0.72
N ARG A 82 6.35 9.82 0.89
CA ARG A 82 5.29 9.60 -0.07
C ARG A 82 4.07 8.98 0.59
N ASP A 83 2.95 9.67 0.49
CA ASP A 83 1.67 9.11 0.90
C ASP A 83 1.04 8.31 -0.25
N TYR A 84 0.57 7.10 0.04
CA TYR A 84 -0.20 6.32 -0.92
C TYR A 84 -1.55 6.97 -1.18
N LYS A 85 -1.93 7.03 -2.45
CA LYS A 85 -3.25 7.54 -2.84
C LYS A 85 -4.32 6.53 -2.49
N ALA A 86 -5.31 6.97 -1.72
CA ALA A 86 -6.50 6.19 -1.44
C ALA A 86 -7.48 6.25 -2.62
N VAL A 87 -8.30 5.22 -2.73
CA VAL A 87 -9.40 5.16 -3.70
C VAL A 87 -10.73 5.00 -2.99
N PRO A 88 -11.81 5.57 -3.53
CA PRO A 88 -13.16 5.33 -3.02
C PRO A 88 -13.55 3.85 -3.09
N VAL A 89 -14.37 3.41 -2.15
CA VAL A 89 -14.89 2.04 -2.09
C VAL A 89 -15.66 1.62 -3.36
N THR A 90 -16.17 2.60 -4.10
CA THR A 90 -16.89 2.40 -5.37
C THR A 90 -15.98 2.18 -6.58
N THR A 91 -14.65 2.28 -6.38
CA THR A 91 -13.66 2.10 -7.45
C THR A 91 -13.67 0.66 -7.98
N ASP A 92 -13.59 0.53 -9.30
CA ASP A 92 -13.42 -0.77 -9.94
C ASP A 92 -12.00 -1.31 -9.75
N MET A 93 -11.86 -2.63 -9.67
CA MET A 93 -10.57 -3.30 -9.48
C MET A 93 -9.56 -2.92 -10.57
N HIS A 94 -9.98 -2.83 -11.83
CA HIS A 94 -9.07 -2.47 -12.92
C HIS A 94 -8.62 -1.00 -12.84
N ALA A 95 -9.49 -0.10 -12.37
CA ALA A 95 -9.11 1.29 -12.16
C ALA A 95 -8.07 1.46 -11.04
N SER A 96 -8.00 0.52 -10.10
CA SER A 96 -7.00 0.53 -9.02
C SER A 96 -5.61 0.07 -9.45
N LEU A 97 -5.46 -0.51 -10.66
CA LEU A 97 -4.17 -0.98 -11.18
C LEU A 97 -3.11 0.12 -11.23
N ASN A 98 -3.50 1.31 -11.66
CA ASN A 98 -2.54 2.43 -11.76
C ASN A 98 -1.93 2.79 -10.39
N ALA A 99 -2.73 2.72 -9.34
CA ALA A 99 -2.23 2.92 -7.98
C ALA A 99 -1.30 1.77 -7.55
N ALA A 100 -1.61 0.54 -7.95
CA ALA A 100 -0.83 -0.65 -7.59
C ALA A 100 0.55 -0.72 -8.27
N VAL A 101 0.77 0.04 -9.36
CA VAL A 101 2.10 0.11 -10.02
C VAL A 101 3.16 0.58 -9.03
N ASP A 102 2.85 1.62 -8.28
CA ASP A 102 3.80 2.28 -7.40
C ASP A 102 3.56 2.01 -5.91
N GLN A 103 2.46 1.37 -5.55
CA GLN A 103 2.03 1.16 -4.17
C GLN A 103 1.96 -0.33 -3.84
N ASN A 104 2.43 -0.74 -2.67
CA ASN A 104 2.36 -2.14 -2.22
C ASN A 104 0.92 -2.58 -1.90
N PHE A 105 0.08 -1.61 -1.59
CA PHE A 105 -1.35 -1.76 -1.38
C PHE A 105 -2.07 -0.47 -1.79
N VAL A 106 -3.35 -0.58 -2.00
CA VAL A 106 -4.23 0.56 -2.28
C VAL A 106 -5.12 0.79 -1.07
N PRO A 107 -4.98 1.91 -0.36
CA PRO A 107 -5.91 2.28 0.70
C PRO A 107 -7.31 2.53 0.14
N VAL A 108 -8.32 2.08 0.86
CA VAL A 108 -9.73 2.24 0.46
C VAL A 108 -10.46 3.06 1.51
N VAL A 109 -11.20 4.05 1.04
CA VAL A 109 -11.93 5.01 1.87
C VAL A 109 -13.40 5.09 1.47
N ASP A 110 -14.24 5.53 2.41
CA ASP A 110 -15.63 5.90 2.12
C ASP A 110 -15.75 7.31 1.52
N ASP A 111 -16.98 7.79 1.35
CA ASP A 111 -17.30 9.12 0.80
C ASP A 111 -16.88 10.29 1.70
N ARG A 112 -16.53 10.02 2.97
CA ARG A 112 -16.02 11.00 3.93
C ARG A 112 -14.51 10.89 4.18
N ASN A 113 -13.81 10.16 3.30
CA ASN A 113 -12.38 9.86 3.45
C ASN A 113 -12.04 9.02 4.70
N VAL A 114 -13.01 8.30 5.27
CA VAL A 114 -12.76 7.37 6.38
C VAL A 114 -12.17 6.09 5.84
N PHE A 115 -11.05 5.68 6.43
CA PHE A 115 -10.34 4.46 6.06
C PHE A 115 -11.14 3.21 6.41
N ILE A 116 -11.38 2.36 5.44
CA ILE A 116 -12.12 1.10 5.61
C ILE A 116 -11.26 -0.15 5.48
N GLY A 117 -10.11 -0.04 4.84
CA GLY A 117 -9.18 -1.15 4.66
C GLY A 117 -8.21 -0.92 3.52
N ILE A 118 -7.57 -1.99 3.09
CA ILE A 118 -6.62 -1.98 1.97
C ILE A 118 -6.94 -3.08 0.97
N VAL A 119 -6.53 -2.87 -0.28
CA VAL A 119 -6.41 -3.95 -1.26
C VAL A 119 -4.94 -4.14 -1.58
N ARG A 120 -4.43 -5.34 -1.37
CA ARG A 120 -3.02 -5.66 -1.61
C ARG A 120 -2.73 -5.68 -3.10
N ARG A 121 -1.57 -5.15 -3.50
CA ARG A 121 -1.08 -5.22 -4.88
C ARG A 121 -1.09 -6.66 -5.42
N THR A 122 -0.70 -7.62 -4.60
CA THR A 122 -0.71 -9.04 -4.98
C THR A 122 -2.10 -9.55 -5.35
N ALA A 123 -3.15 -9.13 -4.65
CA ALA A 123 -4.53 -9.49 -4.97
C ALA A 123 -4.97 -8.90 -6.33
N ILE A 124 -4.60 -7.65 -6.61
CA ILE A 124 -4.87 -6.99 -7.89
C ILE A 124 -4.17 -7.72 -9.03
N LEU A 125 -2.87 -8.01 -8.88
CA LEU A 125 -2.09 -8.70 -9.90
C LEU A 125 -2.58 -10.12 -10.15
N GLN A 126 -2.98 -10.86 -9.11
CA GLN A 126 -3.55 -12.20 -9.24
C GLN A 126 -4.86 -12.18 -10.02
N GLN A 127 -5.71 -11.18 -9.79
CA GLN A 127 -6.96 -11.05 -10.54
C GLN A 127 -6.72 -10.74 -12.00
N VAL A 128 -5.80 -9.81 -12.29
CA VAL A 128 -5.42 -9.49 -13.68
C VAL A 128 -4.84 -10.70 -14.39
N ALA A 129 -4.00 -11.49 -13.73
CA ALA A 129 -3.44 -12.71 -14.31
C ALA A 129 -4.56 -13.73 -14.65
N LYS A 130 -5.54 -13.91 -13.75
CA LYS A 130 -6.70 -14.78 -14.02
C LYS A 130 -7.55 -14.30 -15.18
N ASP A 131 -7.79 -13.00 -15.28
CA ASP A 131 -8.56 -12.41 -16.37
C ASP A 131 -7.85 -12.60 -17.71
N TYR A 132 -6.51 -12.51 -17.71
CA TYR A 132 -5.69 -12.72 -18.90
C TYR A 132 -5.67 -14.19 -19.36
N GLU A 133 -5.66 -15.15 -18.45
CA GLU A 133 -5.67 -16.58 -18.73
C GLU A 133 -7.05 -17.11 -19.15
N SER A 134 -8.12 -16.34 -18.92
CA SER A 134 -9.47 -16.73 -19.27
C SER A 134 -9.66 -16.77 -20.80
N PRO A 135 -10.34 -17.79 -21.38
CA PRO A 135 -10.46 -17.98 -22.85
C PRO A 135 -11.09 -16.81 -23.60
N LYS A 136 -11.75 -15.89 -22.92
CA LYS A 136 -12.37 -14.68 -23.50
C LYS A 136 -11.39 -13.50 -23.70
N GLY A 137 -10.16 -13.59 -23.15
CA GLY A 137 -9.15 -12.53 -23.22
C GLY A 137 -7.98 -12.82 -24.16
N ASN A 138 -7.79 -14.05 -24.61
CA ASN A 138 -6.64 -14.48 -25.40
C ASN A 138 -6.90 -14.34 -26.91
N VAL A 139 -7.02 -13.12 -27.41
CA VAL A 139 -6.65 -12.84 -28.80
C VAL A 139 -5.25 -12.20 -28.77
N ILE A 140 -4.23 -13.03 -28.57
CA ILE A 140 -2.87 -12.65 -28.98
C ILE A 140 -2.93 -12.65 -30.51
N PRO A 141 -2.77 -11.51 -31.18
CA PRO A 141 -2.74 -11.48 -32.62
C PRO A 141 -1.63 -12.44 -33.11
N GLU A 142 -1.94 -13.29 -34.03
CA GLU A 142 -1.05 -14.34 -34.56
C GLU A 142 0.33 -13.78 -34.96
N ASN A 143 0.41 -12.52 -35.30
CA ASN A 143 1.61 -11.77 -35.63
C ASN A 143 2.62 -11.63 -34.47
N ALA A 144 2.18 -11.69 -33.22
CA ALA A 144 3.07 -11.61 -32.06
C ALA A 144 3.78 -12.96 -31.79
N LYS A 145 3.12 -14.07 -32.11
CA LYS A 145 3.72 -15.43 -32.00
C LYS A 145 4.83 -15.67 -32.99
N SER A 146 4.75 -15.07 -34.18
CA SER A 146 5.79 -15.25 -35.22
C SER A 146 7.05 -14.41 -34.91
N LYS A 147 6.90 -13.28 -34.24
CA LYS A 147 8.02 -12.40 -33.86
C LYS A 147 8.83 -12.99 -32.70
N ALA A 148 8.14 -13.51 -31.68
CA ALA A 148 8.77 -14.16 -30.54
C ALA A 148 9.52 -15.46 -30.93
N ARG A 149 9.01 -16.23 -31.90
CA ARG A 149 9.71 -17.42 -32.44
C ARG A 149 10.94 -17.06 -33.24
N LYS A 150 10.96 -15.93 -33.95
CA LYS A 150 12.14 -15.48 -34.71
C LYS A 150 13.23 -14.91 -33.77
N GLU A 151 12.88 -14.26 -32.68
CA GLU A 151 13.85 -13.77 -31.70
C GLU A 151 14.45 -14.89 -30.85
N ALA A 152 13.68 -15.93 -30.51
CA ALA A 152 14.19 -17.11 -29.79
C ALA A 152 15.09 -18.03 -30.64
N ALA A 153 15.07 -17.93 -31.97
CA ALA A 153 15.91 -18.72 -32.87
C ALA A 153 17.29 -18.08 -33.14
N PHE A 154 17.56 -16.89 -32.58
CA PHE A 154 18.80 -16.12 -32.77
C PHE A 154 19.68 -16.00 -31.50
N VAL A 155 19.45 -16.84 -30.49
CA VAL A 155 20.31 -16.93 -29.30
C VAL A 155 21.01 -18.27 -29.24
#